data_c358d38e30aaff7fd18e33296c069a23
#
_entry.id   c358d38e30aaff7fd18e33296c069a23
#
_cell.length_a   1.000
_cell.length_b   1.000
_cell.length_c   1.000
_cell.angle_alpha   90.00
_cell.angle_beta   90.00
_cell.angle_gamma   90.00
#
_symmetry.space_group_name_H-M   'P 1'
#
loop_
_entity.id
_entity.type
_entity.pdbx_description
1 polymer ?
#
loop_
_entity_poly.entity_id
_entity_poly.type
_entity_poly.pdbx_seq_one_letter_code
_entity_poly.pdbx_strand_id
1 'polypeptide(L)'
;MIAYLPNIYPDELVYSWCCRYYAHSGLPSYSIALEDLFDDKNYRLSYEFSGDFSTEAQAIINKMIKVEDLIERHTMYPYYSRFAPYARRTAAYDALINGKRLSKLLPFTNDIEARYLMYCPICATEDRQAYGEAYLHRIHQIRHIGICANHGCKLASTGVRITANASPRLFVTEELIPYDSPSELVKDTSTVALAKYMVDVLTQPVPTTATATIGNYLTHKLRGTPYIIGNMRQVARLHRDLNERFNDFRYKEHHIQKVLLGQSYDPHLIILMAYHLGIEPLDLCNRTIIESETVSTRVHTREPSSYSTRKGAQIQDWDRLDRECLPRVRQVIKALLVDSTGRPRRVTDRAVCDTMGWPSKRLALLPLCRAEVNRYHETMQQYWAREIVWAYNKVRDNRVKLNWRAIRDLTNLRRRDFETAMQLIIHYADAATCNIIRSL
;
A
#
# COMPACT_ATOMS: atom_id res chain seq x y z
N MET A 1 8.27 -30.63 10.68
CA MET A 1 8.44 -31.54 9.49
C MET A 1 7.10 -31.66 8.79
N ILE A 2 7.00 -31.25 7.54
CA ILE A 2 5.79 -31.30 6.73
C ILE A 2 5.64 -32.69 6.14
N ALA A 3 4.75 -33.49 6.68
CA ALA A 3 4.51 -34.87 6.20
C ALA A 3 3.67 -34.92 4.92
N TYR A 4 2.78 -33.95 4.72
CA TYR A 4 1.86 -33.86 3.60
C TYR A 4 1.49 -32.41 3.32
N LEU A 5 1.47 -32.03 2.05
CA LEU A 5 0.93 -30.77 1.60
C LEU A 5 -0.14 -31.07 0.54
N PRO A 6 -1.41 -30.59 0.70
CA PRO A 6 -2.47 -30.90 -0.25
C PRO A 6 -2.18 -30.29 -1.63
N ASN A 7 -2.70 -30.90 -2.70
CA ASN A 7 -2.64 -30.26 -4.02
C ASN A 7 -3.42 -28.96 -4.00
N ILE A 8 -2.87 -27.94 -4.65
CA ILE A 8 -3.58 -26.67 -4.81
C ILE A 8 -4.65 -26.83 -5.91
N TYR A 9 -5.85 -26.29 -5.64
CA TYR A 9 -6.97 -26.38 -6.57
C TYR A 9 -6.96 -25.24 -7.60
N PRO A 10 -7.70 -25.36 -8.72
CA PRO A 10 -7.77 -24.32 -9.72
C PRO A 10 -8.25 -22.98 -9.16
N ASP A 11 -7.51 -21.89 -9.45
CA ASP A 11 -7.78 -20.53 -8.96
C ASP A 11 -7.87 -20.40 -7.42
N GLU A 12 -7.37 -21.38 -6.66
CA GLU A 12 -7.35 -21.30 -5.20
C GLU A 12 -6.35 -20.25 -4.72
N LEU A 13 -6.74 -19.43 -3.73
CA LEU A 13 -5.79 -18.53 -3.06
C LEU A 13 -4.76 -19.35 -2.25
N VAL A 14 -3.50 -18.93 -2.28
CA VAL A 14 -2.45 -19.50 -1.41
C VAL A 14 -2.87 -19.48 0.07
N TYR A 15 -3.56 -18.44 0.51
CA TYR A 15 -4.13 -18.39 1.86
C TYR A 15 -5.10 -19.56 2.14
N SER A 16 -6.02 -19.83 1.20
CA SER A 16 -6.95 -20.98 1.28
C SER A 16 -6.19 -22.29 1.34
N TRP A 17 -5.18 -22.46 0.51
CA TRP A 17 -4.33 -23.64 0.48
C TRP A 17 -3.60 -23.87 1.82
N CYS A 18 -3.06 -22.84 2.45
CA CYS A 18 -2.49 -22.92 3.80
C CYS A 18 -3.56 -23.30 4.86
N CYS A 19 -4.79 -22.80 4.72
CA CYS A 19 -5.90 -23.16 5.57
C CYS A 19 -6.24 -24.65 5.44
N ARG A 20 -6.25 -25.20 4.23
CA ARG A 20 -6.49 -26.62 3.95
C ARG A 20 -5.34 -27.49 4.45
N TYR A 21 -4.09 -27.02 4.34
CA TYR A 21 -2.96 -27.69 5.00
C TYR A 21 -3.22 -27.85 6.50
N TYR A 22 -3.60 -26.80 7.19
CA TYR A 22 -3.94 -26.86 8.61
C TYR A 22 -5.10 -27.81 8.89
N ALA A 23 -6.19 -27.74 8.12
CA ALA A 23 -7.37 -28.58 8.29
C ALA A 23 -7.06 -30.09 8.14
N HIS A 24 -6.18 -30.46 7.22
CA HIS A 24 -5.84 -31.85 6.91
C HIS A 24 -4.60 -32.37 7.66
N SER A 25 -3.81 -31.51 8.30
CA SER A 25 -2.56 -31.90 8.95
C SER A 25 -2.76 -32.64 10.28
N GLY A 26 -3.94 -32.53 10.90
CA GLY A 26 -4.18 -33.04 12.27
C GLY A 26 -3.42 -32.27 13.36
N LEU A 27 -2.82 -31.13 13.04
CA LEU A 27 -2.07 -30.31 13.99
C LEU A 27 -3.00 -29.71 15.05
N PRO A 28 -2.59 -29.65 16.32
CA PRO A 28 -3.44 -29.19 17.42
C PRO A 28 -3.72 -27.67 17.39
N SER A 29 -2.94 -26.90 16.63
CA SER A 29 -3.17 -25.47 16.48
C SER A 29 -2.63 -24.93 15.14
N TYR A 30 -3.27 -23.89 14.64
CA TYR A 30 -2.82 -23.20 13.42
C TYR A 30 -1.42 -22.56 13.58
N SER A 31 -0.97 -22.25 14.79
CA SER A 31 0.38 -21.70 15.01
C SER A 31 1.48 -22.71 14.70
N ILE A 32 1.22 -23.99 14.89
CA ILE A 32 2.16 -25.06 14.50
C ILE A 32 2.17 -25.20 12.98
N ALA A 33 1.02 -25.08 12.32
CA ALA A 33 0.97 -25.07 10.86
C ALA A 33 1.70 -23.86 10.26
N LEU A 34 1.63 -22.69 10.92
CA LEU A 34 2.41 -21.51 10.51
C LEU A 34 3.91 -21.71 10.72
N GLU A 35 4.31 -22.38 11.82
CA GLU A 35 5.71 -22.72 12.06
C GLU A 35 6.24 -23.68 10.98
N ASP A 36 5.48 -24.71 10.63
CA ASP A 36 5.86 -25.64 9.55
C ASP A 36 5.99 -24.92 8.20
N LEU A 37 5.02 -24.07 7.85
CA LEU A 37 4.99 -23.42 6.53
C LEU A 37 5.96 -22.23 6.42
N PHE A 38 6.23 -21.49 7.52
CA PHE A 38 6.91 -20.19 7.48
C PHE A 38 8.04 -20.02 8.51
N ASP A 39 8.40 -21.04 9.27
CA ASP A 39 9.38 -20.99 10.37
C ASP A 39 9.03 -19.96 11.47
N ASP A 40 7.78 -19.53 11.57
CA ASP A 40 7.31 -18.53 12.53
C ASP A 40 5.86 -18.81 12.99
N LYS A 41 5.68 -19.16 14.25
CA LYS A 41 4.34 -19.41 14.88
C LYS A 41 3.39 -18.22 14.81
N ASN A 42 3.94 -17.02 14.70
CA ASN A 42 3.21 -15.77 14.64
C ASN A 42 3.27 -15.12 13.26
N TYR A 43 3.61 -15.90 12.23
CA TYR A 43 3.69 -15.40 10.87
C TYR A 43 2.35 -14.77 10.47
N ARG A 44 2.43 -13.54 9.93
CA ARG A 44 1.24 -12.83 9.45
C ARG A 44 1.05 -13.09 7.97
N LEU A 45 0.33 -14.16 7.68
CA LEU A 45 0.00 -14.54 6.33
C LEU A 45 -0.94 -13.50 5.70
N SER A 46 -0.55 -13.00 4.54
CA SER A 46 -1.43 -12.14 3.75
C SER A 46 -2.53 -12.95 3.09
N TYR A 47 -3.75 -12.44 3.07
CA TYR A 47 -4.84 -13.07 2.32
C TYR A 47 -4.64 -13.02 0.81
N GLU A 48 -3.88 -12.07 0.32
CA GLU A 48 -3.74 -11.78 -1.12
C GLU A 48 -2.39 -12.20 -1.69
N PHE A 49 -1.38 -12.33 -0.83
CA PHE A 49 -0.01 -12.65 -1.24
C PHE A 49 0.63 -13.61 -0.27
N SER A 50 1.42 -14.51 -0.80
CA SER A 50 2.26 -15.38 0.00
C SER A 50 3.53 -15.71 -0.79
N GLY A 51 4.66 -15.84 -0.08
CA GLY A 51 5.94 -16.13 -0.71
C GLY A 51 7.04 -16.51 0.28
N ASP A 52 6.89 -16.15 1.56
CA ASP A 52 7.91 -16.35 2.60
C ASP A 52 7.86 -17.77 3.19
N PHE A 53 7.69 -18.81 2.38
CA PHE A 53 7.65 -20.18 2.85
C PHE A 53 8.99 -20.61 3.47
N SER A 54 8.95 -21.47 4.50
CA SER A 54 10.14 -22.10 5.06
C SER A 54 10.91 -22.88 3.99
N THR A 55 12.21 -23.09 4.20
CA THR A 55 13.04 -23.86 3.25
C THR A 55 12.48 -25.25 3.00
N GLU A 56 11.95 -25.91 4.04
CA GLU A 56 11.33 -27.24 3.94
C GLU A 56 10.04 -27.17 3.10
N ALA A 57 9.15 -26.24 3.42
CA ALA A 57 7.92 -26.02 2.66
C ALA A 57 8.20 -25.69 1.19
N GLN A 58 9.14 -24.78 0.93
CA GLN A 58 9.56 -24.40 -0.43
C GLN A 58 10.07 -25.60 -1.24
N ALA A 59 10.85 -26.49 -0.62
CA ALA A 59 11.36 -27.69 -1.28
C ALA A 59 10.25 -28.65 -1.69
N ILE A 60 9.16 -28.73 -0.92
CA ILE A 60 7.97 -29.53 -1.26
C ILE A 60 7.15 -28.83 -2.33
N ILE A 61 6.87 -27.55 -2.15
CA ILE A 61 6.08 -26.74 -3.08
C ILE A 61 6.68 -26.79 -4.49
N ASN A 62 8.00 -26.63 -4.62
CA ASN A 62 8.70 -26.63 -5.89
C ASN A 62 8.61 -27.96 -6.66
N LYS A 63 8.28 -29.07 -5.96
CA LYS A 63 8.00 -30.37 -6.61
C LYS A 63 6.57 -30.48 -7.14
N MET A 64 5.65 -29.66 -6.61
CA MET A 64 4.21 -29.71 -6.92
C MET A 64 3.82 -28.67 -7.94
N ILE A 65 4.34 -27.44 -7.80
CA ILE A 65 3.99 -26.31 -8.65
C ILE A 65 5.21 -25.39 -8.79
N LYS A 66 5.39 -24.78 -9.96
CA LYS A 66 6.40 -23.74 -10.14
C LYS A 66 6.01 -22.48 -9.37
N VAL A 67 6.99 -21.84 -8.74
CA VAL A 67 6.73 -20.63 -7.93
C VAL A 67 6.12 -19.50 -8.77
N GLU A 68 6.47 -19.41 -10.03
CA GLU A 68 5.89 -18.45 -10.98
C GLU A 68 4.39 -18.70 -11.17
N ASP A 69 3.98 -19.96 -11.37
CA ASP A 69 2.57 -20.36 -11.50
C ASP A 69 1.82 -20.09 -10.18
N LEU A 70 2.46 -20.35 -9.04
CA LEU A 70 1.87 -20.05 -7.72
C LEU A 70 1.57 -18.56 -7.58
N ILE A 71 2.53 -17.70 -7.94
CA ILE A 71 2.38 -16.23 -7.85
C ILE A 71 1.31 -15.74 -8.84
N GLU A 72 1.35 -16.21 -10.09
CA GLU A 72 0.49 -15.69 -11.15
C GLU A 72 -0.93 -16.24 -11.09
N ARG A 73 -1.14 -17.47 -10.60
CA ARG A 73 -2.45 -18.13 -10.65
C ARG A 73 -3.14 -18.25 -9.29
N HIS A 74 -2.40 -18.09 -8.19
CA HIS A 74 -2.90 -18.34 -6.84
C HIS A 74 -2.74 -17.16 -5.87
N THR A 75 -2.26 -15.99 -6.37
CA THR A 75 -2.20 -14.74 -5.60
C THR A 75 -2.89 -13.60 -6.33
N MET A 76 -3.10 -12.48 -5.63
CA MET A 76 -3.60 -11.25 -6.23
C MET A 76 -2.50 -10.38 -6.88
N TYR A 77 -1.27 -10.92 -7.03
CA TYR A 77 -0.17 -10.21 -7.69
C TYR A 77 -0.55 -9.69 -9.10
N PRO A 78 -1.16 -10.48 -10.00
CA PRO A 78 -1.55 -10.00 -11.33
C PRO A 78 -2.52 -8.82 -11.29
N TYR A 79 -3.46 -8.81 -10.33
CA TYR A 79 -4.43 -7.74 -10.18
C TYR A 79 -3.77 -6.40 -9.84
N TYR A 80 -2.86 -6.40 -8.85
CA TYR A 80 -2.23 -5.17 -8.37
C TYR A 80 -1.01 -4.72 -9.18
N SER A 81 -0.28 -5.64 -9.78
CA SER A 81 0.97 -5.34 -10.50
C SER A 81 0.75 -4.93 -11.94
N ARG A 82 -0.28 -5.44 -12.59
CA ARG A 82 -0.54 -5.35 -14.02
C ARG A 82 -0.41 -3.94 -14.60
N PHE A 83 -0.93 -2.94 -13.89
CA PHE A 83 -0.92 -1.55 -14.33
C PHE A 83 0.22 -0.73 -13.74
N ALA A 84 0.99 -1.29 -12.83
CA ALA A 84 2.15 -0.64 -12.23
C ALA A 84 3.30 -0.48 -13.27
N PRO A 85 4.19 0.51 -13.10
CA PRO A 85 5.40 0.65 -13.91
C PRO A 85 6.25 -0.62 -13.89
N TYR A 86 6.91 -0.92 -15.01
CA TYR A 86 7.70 -2.13 -15.19
C TYR A 86 8.68 -2.39 -14.03
N ALA A 87 9.50 -1.41 -13.68
CA ALA A 87 10.47 -1.56 -12.58
C ALA A 87 9.81 -1.90 -11.23
N ARG A 88 8.63 -1.34 -10.96
CA ARG A 88 7.89 -1.60 -9.73
C ARG A 88 7.25 -2.98 -9.73
N ARG A 89 6.72 -3.41 -10.88
CA ARG A 89 6.14 -4.73 -11.09
C ARG A 89 7.20 -5.82 -10.94
N THR A 90 8.36 -5.66 -11.59
CA THR A 90 9.47 -6.59 -11.49
C THR A 90 10.02 -6.69 -10.07
N ALA A 91 10.23 -5.56 -9.40
CA ALA A 91 10.69 -5.56 -8.00
C ALA A 91 9.69 -6.26 -7.05
N ALA A 92 8.38 -6.15 -7.31
CA ALA A 92 7.36 -6.86 -6.54
C ALA A 92 7.37 -8.37 -6.82
N TYR A 93 7.57 -8.75 -8.06
CA TYR A 93 7.69 -10.16 -8.48
C TYR A 93 8.94 -10.82 -7.86
N ASP A 94 10.09 -10.16 -7.97
CA ASP A 94 11.33 -10.62 -7.37
C ASP A 94 11.23 -10.73 -5.83
N ALA A 95 10.49 -9.81 -5.21
CA ALA A 95 10.24 -9.88 -3.78
C ALA A 95 9.42 -11.13 -3.41
N LEU A 96 8.38 -11.47 -4.19
CA LEU A 96 7.57 -12.68 -3.96
C LEU A 96 8.37 -13.96 -4.19
N ILE A 97 9.14 -14.05 -5.29
CA ILE A 97 9.99 -15.23 -5.59
C ILE A 97 11.01 -15.46 -4.47
N ASN A 98 11.62 -14.40 -3.96
CA ASN A 98 12.65 -14.48 -2.93
C ASN A 98 12.09 -14.47 -1.50
N GLY A 99 10.80 -14.66 -1.32
CA GLY A 99 10.16 -14.70 -0.01
C GLY A 99 10.24 -13.38 0.77
N LYS A 100 10.28 -12.22 0.09
CA LYS A 100 10.37 -10.91 0.72
C LYS A 100 8.99 -10.24 0.77
N ARG A 101 8.76 -9.46 1.82
CA ARG A 101 7.51 -8.71 1.96
C ARG A 101 7.37 -7.64 0.89
N LEU A 102 6.17 -7.56 0.29
CA LEU A 102 5.80 -6.58 -0.73
C LEU A 102 5.61 -5.14 -0.22
N SER A 103 6.06 -4.82 0.98
CA SER A 103 5.78 -3.52 1.60
C SER A 103 6.08 -2.36 0.64
N LYS A 104 5.03 -1.62 0.27
CA LYS A 104 5.07 -0.39 -0.55
C LYS A 104 5.41 -0.56 -2.05
N LEU A 105 5.61 -1.76 -2.56
CA LEU A 105 5.93 -1.96 -3.98
C LEU A 105 4.69 -1.90 -4.87
N LEU A 106 3.57 -2.44 -4.41
CA LEU A 106 2.29 -2.41 -5.14
C LEU A 106 1.31 -1.41 -4.51
N PRO A 107 0.36 -0.89 -5.29
CA PRO A 107 -0.64 0.05 -4.79
C PRO A 107 -1.68 -0.70 -3.94
N PHE A 108 -1.34 -0.98 -2.68
CA PHE A 108 -2.37 -1.29 -1.70
C PHE A 108 -3.11 0.01 -1.42
N THR A 109 -4.32 0.12 -1.87
CA THR A 109 -5.16 1.22 -1.43
C THR A 109 -5.55 0.93 0.02
N ASN A 110 -5.28 1.89 0.90
CA ASN A 110 -5.87 1.91 2.22
C ASN A 110 -7.38 2.15 2.03
N ASP A 111 -8.14 1.06 1.81
CA ASP A 111 -9.59 1.16 1.80
C ASP A 111 -10.06 1.53 3.19
N ILE A 112 -10.81 2.61 3.26
CA ILE A 112 -11.53 3.01 4.46
C ILE A 112 -12.62 1.97 4.76
N GLU A 113 -13.09 1.23 3.75
CA GLU A 113 -14.13 0.23 3.87
C GLU A 113 -13.57 -1.13 4.27
N ALA A 114 -14.30 -1.81 5.15
CA ALA A 114 -13.98 -3.17 5.55
C ALA A 114 -14.16 -4.13 4.36
N ARG A 115 -13.11 -4.85 4.01
CA ARG A 115 -13.14 -5.93 3.02
C ARG A 115 -13.19 -7.27 3.74
N TYR A 116 -13.89 -8.21 3.14
CA TYR A 116 -14.02 -9.57 3.65
C TYR A 116 -13.58 -10.58 2.57
N LEU A 117 -13.18 -11.77 3.00
CA LEU A 117 -13.02 -12.89 2.09
C LEU A 117 -14.40 -13.30 1.58
N MET A 118 -14.52 -13.41 0.27
CA MET A 118 -15.78 -13.67 -0.42
C MET A 118 -15.77 -15.05 -1.08
N TYR A 119 -16.94 -15.65 -1.19
CA TYR A 119 -17.16 -16.90 -1.92
C TYR A 119 -18.45 -16.87 -2.72
N CYS A 120 -18.55 -17.76 -3.72
CA CYS A 120 -19.78 -18.00 -4.44
C CYS A 120 -20.44 -19.25 -3.89
N PRO A 121 -21.71 -19.21 -3.44
CA PRO A 121 -22.41 -20.41 -2.94
C PRO A 121 -22.49 -21.56 -3.95
N ILE A 122 -22.64 -21.22 -5.25
CA ILE A 122 -22.71 -22.24 -6.31
C ILE A 122 -21.32 -22.85 -6.55
N CYS A 123 -20.24 -22.05 -6.67
CA CYS A 123 -18.88 -22.58 -6.74
C CYS A 123 -18.58 -23.51 -5.55
N ALA A 124 -18.92 -23.11 -4.32
CA ALA A 124 -18.67 -23.91 -3.13
C ALA A 124 -19.38 -25.27 -3.18
N THR A 125 -20.57 -25.35 -3.78
CA THR A 125 -21.28 -26.60 -4.00
C THR A 125 -20.58 -27.48 -5.04
N GLU A 126 -20.17 -26.88 -6.16
CA GLU A 126 -19.41 -27.58 -7.21
C GLU A 126 -18.04 -28.05 -6.73
N ASP A 127 -17.34 -27.23 -5.95
CA ASP A 127 -16.04 -27.59 -5.35
C ASP A 127 -16.17 -28.82 -4.45
N ARG A 128 -17.19 -28.87 -3.59
CA ARG A 128 -17.47 -30.04 -2.74
C ARG A 128 -17.77 -31.30 -3.54
N GLN A 129 -18.47 -31.14 -4.66
CA GLN A 129 -18.75 -32.28 -5.57
C GLN A 129 -17.49 -32.77 -6.27
N ALA A 130 -16.62 -31.85 -6.70
CA ALA A 130 -15.42 -32.18 -7.47
C ALA A 130 -14.24 -32.62 -6.59
N TYR A 131 -14.06 -31.97 -5.43
CA TYR A 131 -12.86 -32.10 -4.60
C TYR A 131 -13.15 -32.60 -3.17
N GLY A 132 -14.41 -32.69 -2.77
CA GLY A 132 -14.83 -33.08 -1.43
C GLY A 132 -14.86 -31.95 -0.40
N GLU A 133 -14.42 -30.76 -0.77
CA GLU A 133 -14.38 -29.60 0.11
C GLU A 133 -14.46 -28.28 -0.69
N ALA A 134 -14.99 -27.23 -0.05
CA ALA A 134 -15.00 -25.88 -0.62
C ALA A 134 -13.69 -25.14 -0.31
N TYR A 135 -13.30 -24.21 -1.20
CA TYR A 135 -12.11 -23.40 -1.03
C TYR A 135 -12.34 -21.95 -1.49
N LEU A 136 -11.38 -21.06 -1.20
CA LEU A 136 -11.51 -19.65 -1.56
C LEU A 136 -10.86 -19.38 -2.91
N HIS A 137 -11.69 -19.06 -3.90
CA HIS A 137 -11.25 -18.68 -5.23
C HIS A 137 -10.66 -17.28 -5.24
N ARG A 138 -9.58 -17.09 -5.97
CA ARG A 138 -8.93 -15.80 -6.19
C ARG A 138 -9.83 -14.81 -6.92
N ILE A 139 -10.58 -15.25 -7.92
CA ILE A 139 -11.48 -14.39 -8.72
C ILE A 139 -12.57 -13.75 -7.86
N HIS A 140 -12.99 -14.37 -6.76
CA HIS A 140 -13.96 -13.79 -5.83
C HIS A 140 -13.36 -12.69 -4.95
N GLN A 141 -12.03 -12.52 -4.93
CA GLN A 141 -11.33 -11.51 -4.11
C GLN A 141 -10.99 -10.23 -4.89
N ILE A 142 -11.35 -10.15 -6.18
CA ILE A 142 -11.21 -8.92 -6.97
C ILE A 142 -11.96 -7.80 -6.24
N ARG A 143 -11.32 -6.65 -6.07
CA ARG A 143 -11.93 -5.52 -5.35
C ARG A 143 -13.19 -5.04 -6.05
N HIS A 144 -14.23 -4.84 -5.24
CA HIS A 144 -15.55 -4.38 -5.70
C HIS A 144 -16.25 -5.33 -6.70
N ILE A 145 -15.78 -6.57 -6.85
CA ILE A 145 -16.56 -7.60 -7.52
C ILE A 145 -17.62 -8.10 -6.54
N GLY A 146 -18.88 -7.87 -6.83
CA GLY A 146 -19.99 -8.32 -5.96
C GLY A 146 -20.67 -9.58 -6.47
N ILE A 147 -20.23 -10.10 -7.63
CA ILE A 147 -20.92 -11.15 -8.39
C ILE A 147 -19.89 -12.17 -8.88
N CYS A 148 -20.24 -13.44 -8.80
CA CYS A 148 -19.47 -14.51 -9.43
C CYS A 148 -19.56 -14.41 -10.97
N ALA A 149 -18.41 -14.28 -11.62
CA ALA A 149 -18.36 -14.19 -13.09
C ALA A 149 -18.85 -15.48 -13.80
N ASN A 150 -18.67 -16.64 -13.15
CA ASN A 150 -19.06 -17.94 -13.70
C ASN A 150 -20.58 -18.16 -13.58
N HIS A 151 -21.16 -17.84 -12.43
CA HIS A 151 -22.55 -18.20 -12.09
C HIS A 151 -23.51 -17.02 -12.13
N GLY A 152 -23.04 -15.78 -12.21
CA GLY A 152 -23.89 -14.59 -12.16
C GLY A 152 -24.64 -14.43 -10.82
N CYS A 153 -24.21 -15.10 -9.76
CA CYS A 153 -24.80 -14.96 -8.45
C CYS A 153 -24.02 -13.99 -7.56
N LYS A 154 -24.70 -13.38 -6.58
CA LYS A 154 -24.03 -12.53 -5.59
C LYS A 154 -23.02 -13.34 -4.79
N LEU A 155 -21.87 -12.73 -4.55
CA LEU A 155 -20.86 -13.30 -3.64
C LEU A 155 -21.32 -13.11 -2.19
N ALA A 156 -21.13 -14.16 -1.39
CA ALA A 156 -21.36 -14.15 0.04
C ALA A 156 -20.06 -13.88 0.82
N SER A 157 -20.19 -13.28 2.01
CA SER A 157 -19.05 -13.02 2.88
C SER A 157 -18.80 -14.17 3.82
N THR A 158 -17.53 -14.55 4.01
CA THR A 158 -17.11 -15.50 5.06
C THR A 158 -17.11 -14.88 6.46
N GLY A 159 -17.30 -13.56 6.60
CA GLY A 159 -17.09 -12.85 7.86
C GLY A 159 -15.61 -12.57 8.20
N VAL A 160 -14.66 -13.17 7.50
CA VAL A 160 -13.21 -12.93 7.71
C VAL A 160 -12.81 -11.63 7.04
N ARG A 161 -12.42 -10.66 7.86
CA ARG A 161 -12.02 -9.33 7.41
C ARG A 161 -10.61 -9.31 6.86
N ILE A 162 -10.44 -8.81 5.62
CA ILE A 162 -9.13 -8.54 5.03
C ILE A 162 -8.59 -7.23 5.60
N THR A 163 -7.46 -7.27 6.30
CA THR A 163 -6.80 -6.09 6.86
C THR A 163 -5.32 -6.08 6.47
N ALA A 164 -4.72 -4.89 6.41
CA ALA A 164 -3.28 -4.74 6.19
C ALA A 164 -2.44 -5.38 7.31
N ASN A 165 -3.04 -5.52 8.50
CA ASN A 165 -2.48 -6.19 9.67
C ASN A 165 -3.24 -7.51 9.90
N ALA A 166 -3.25 -8.39 8.90
CA ALA A 166 -3.92 -9.68 9.00
C ALA A 166 -3.55 -10.41 10.30
N SER A 167 -4.55 -11.03 10.93
CA SER A 167 -4.30 -11.97 12.02
C SER A 167 -3.59 -13.19 11.45
N PRO A 168 -2.60 -13.78 12.13
CA PRO A 168 -1.91 -15.00 11.66
C PRO A 168 -2.81 -16.25 11.73
N ARG A 169 -4.12 -16.11 11.78
CA ARG A 169 -5.04 -17.21 11.97
C ARG A 169 -5.34 -17.91 10.65
N LEU A 170 -5.13 -19.22 10.62
CA LEU A 170 -5.66 -20.11 9.59
C LEU A 170 -7.05 -20.62 10.03
N PHE A 171 -8.00 -20.58 9.14
CA PHE A 171 -9.37 -21.06 9.37
C PHE A 171 -9.59 -22.34 8.58
N VAL A 172 -10.44 -23.22 9.10
CA VAL A 172 -10.96 -24.33 8.29
C VAL A 172 -11.98 -23.76 7.29
N THR A 173 -11.71 -23.89 5.98
CA THR A 173 -12.54 -23.28 4.94
C THR A 173 -13.99 -23.75 4.97
N GLU A 174 -14.21 -25.04 5.30
CA GLU A 174 -15.55 -25.61 5.47
C GLU A 174 -16.34 -25.00 6.63
N GLU A 175 -15.68 -24.48 7.67
CA GLU A 175 -16.35 -23.76 8.76
C GLU A 175 -16.73 -22.33 8.36
N LEU A 176 -16.02 -21.77 7.35
CA LEU A 176 -16.28 -20.41 6.87
C LEU A 176 -17.37 -20.35 5.79
N ILE A 177 -17.59 -21.45 5.07
CA ILE A 177 -18.48 -21.53 3.92
C ILE A 177 -19.64 -22.48 4.24
N PRO A 178 -20.80 -21.99 4.71
CA PRO A 178 -21.92 -22.85 5.04
C PRO A 178 -22.44 -23.67 3.86
N TYR A 179 -22.92 -24.90 4.15
CA TYR A 179 -23.44 -25.82 3.12
C TYR A 179 -24.72 -25.31 2.47
N ASP A 180 -25.54 -24.60 3.23
CA ASP A 180 -26.88 -24.12 2.86
C ASP A 180 -26.90 -22.63 2.51
N SER A 181 -25.75 -22.10 2.09
CA SER A 181 -25.66 -20.69 1.69
C SER A 181 -26.64 -20.37 0.56
N PRO A 182 -27.49 -19.36 0.70
CA PRO A 182 -28.43 -18.98 -0.35
C PRO A 182 -27.71 -18.43 -1.57
N SER A 183 -28.10 -18.89 -2.77
CA SER A 183 -27.59 -18.36 -4.04
C SER A 183 -28.61 -17.37 -4.62
N GLU A 184 -28.23 -16.11 -4.76
CA GLU A 184 -29.07 -15.08 -5.36
C GLU A 184 -28.51 -14.72 -6.76
N LEU A 185 -29.24 -15.12 -7.80
CA LEU A 185 -28.86 -14.80 -9.19
C LEU A 185 -29.16 -13.33 -9.50
N VAL A 186 -28.20 -12.68 -10.15
CA VAL A 186 -28.30 -11.29 -10.58
C VAL A 186 -28.93 -11.22 -11.98
N LYS A 187 -30.05 -10.51 -12.10
CA LYS A 187 -30.77 -10.34 -13.37
C LYS A 187 -30.11 -9.33 -14.30
N ASP A 188 -29.33 -8.39 -13.75
CA ASP A 188 -28.65 -7.37 -14.56
C ASP A 188 -27.46 -7.97 -15.30
N THR A 189 -27.65 -8.17 -16.59
CA THR A 189 -26.61 -8.71 -17.49
C THR A 189 -25.41 -7.80 -17.62
N SER A 190 -25.56 -6.49 -17.44
CA SER A 190 -24.47 -5.52 -17.54
C SER A 190 -23.47 -5.67 -16.38
N THR A 191 -23.98 -5.89 -15.19
CA THR A 191 -23.15 -6.15 -14.00
C THR A 191 -22.43 -7.50 -14.09
N VAL A 192 -23.10 -8.54 -14.60
CA VAL A 192 -22.47 -9.83 -14.85
C VAL A 192 -21.38 -9.72 -15.93
N ALA A 193 -21.62 -8.96 -16.99
CA ALA A 193 -20.62 -8.72 -18.04
C ALA A 193 -19.40 -7.97 -17.51
N LEU A 194 -19.59 -6.97 -16.63
CA LEU A 194 -18.48 -6.29 -15.96
C LEU A 194 -17.67 -7.24 -15.06
N ALA A 195 -18.34 -8.11 -14.30
CA ALA A 195 -17.65 -9.10 -13.46
C ALA A 195 -16.79 -10.06 -14.31
N LYS A 196 -17.33 -10.55 -15.43
CA LYS A 196 -16.57 -11.35 -16.41
C LYS A 196 -15.36 -10.59 -16.94
N TYR A 197 -15.54 -9.35 -17.35
CA TYR A 197 -14.45 -8.50 -17.81
C TYR A 197 -13.34 -8.32 -16.75
N MET A 198 -13.72 -8.13 -15.49
CA MET A 198 -12.75 -8.02 -14.37
C MET A 198 -11.94 -9.31 -14.20
N VAL A 199 -12.61 -10.48 -14.30
CA VAL A 199 -11.95 -11.78 -14.21
C VAL A 199 -11.05 -12.01 -15.43
N ASP A 200 -11.53 -11.69 -16.63
CA ASP A 200 -10.73 -11.79 -17.85
C ASP A 200 -9.45 -10.94 -17.75
N VAL A 201 -9.55 -9.72 -17.23
CA VAL A 201 -8.36 -8.89 -16.96
C VAL A 201 -7.43 -9.55 -15.94
N LEU A 202 -7.96 -10.13 -14.85
CA LEU A 202 -7.13 -10.79 -13.83
C LEU A 202 -6.38 -12.00 -14.39
N THR A 203 -7.04 -12.79 -15.25
CA THR A 203 -6.50 -14.06 -15.73
C THR A 203 -5.55 -13.93 -16.91
N GLN A 204 -5.50 -12.78 -17.60
CA GLN A 204 -4.49 -12.54 -18.63
C GLN A 204 -3.07 -12.65 -18.05
N PRO A 205 -2.09 -13.15 -18.80
CA PRO A 205 -0.69 -13.14 -18.39
C PRO A 205 -0.21 -11.72 -18.02
N VAL A 206 0.64 -11.62 -17.01
CA VAL A 206 1.30 -10.34 -16.70
C VAL A 206 2.46 -10.14 -17.66
N PRO A 207 2.55 -9.02 -18.40
CA PRO A 207 3.63 -8.81 -19.35
C PRO A 207 5.02 -8.84 -18.66
N THR A 208 5.92 -9.65 -19.16
CA THR A 208 7.29 -9.79 -18.67
C THR A 208 8.22 -8.68 -19.16
N THR A 209 7.80 -7.94 -20.17
CA THR A 209 8.55 -6.83 -20.77
C THR A 209 7.96 -5.47 -20.42
N ALA A 210 8.70 -4.41 -20.69
CA ALA A 210 8.19 -3.05 -20.58
C ALA A 210 7.05 -2.81 -21.56
N THR A 211 5.95 -2.27 -21.08
CA THR A 211 4.77 -1.91 -21.86
C THR A 211 4.54 -0.40 -21.75
N ALA A 212 3.71 0.15 -22.63
CA ALA A 212 3.27 1.54 -22.48
C ALA A 212 2.70 1.79 -21.07
N THR A 213 2.96 2.96 -20.51
CA THR A 213 2.36 3.31 -19.23
C THR A 213 0.84 3.37 -19.37
N ILE A 214 0.11 2.97 -18.33
CA ILE A 214 -1.35 2.95 -18.39
C ILE A 214 -1.95 4.33 -18.71
N GLY A 215 -1.35 5.41 -18.18
CA GLY A 215 -1.80 6.76 -18.45
C GLY A 215 -1.65 7.16 -19.93
N ASN A 216 -0.52 6.82 -20.54
CA ASN A 216 -0.28 7.08 -21.97
C ASN A 216 -1.20 6.22 -22.84
N TYR A 217 -1.35 4.94 -22.51
CA TYR A 217 -2.24 4.02 -23.25
C TYR A 217 -3.70 4.50 -23.21
N LEU A 218 -4.26 4.79 -22.04
CA LEU A 218 -5.63 5.29 -21.92
C LEU A 218 -5.78 6.67 -22.59
N THR A 219 -4.80 7.56 -22.47
CA THR A 219 -4.83 8.86 -23.17
C THR A 219 -4.87 8.66 -24.69
N HIS A 220 -4.12 7.69 -25.21
CA HIS A 220 -4.18 7.35 -26.64
C HIS A 220 -5.57 6.81 -27.04
N LYS A 221 -6.15 5.89 -26.27
CA LYS A 221 -7.50 5.35 -26.51
C LYS A 221 -8.62 6.39 -26.38
N LEU A 222 -8.40 7.46 -25.63
CA LEU A 222 -9.35 8.59 -25.52
C LEU A 222 -9.31 9.51 -26.74
N ARG A 223 -8.30 9.44 -27.62
CA ARG A 223 -8.26 10.24 -28.85
C ARG A 223 -9.37 9.83 -29.79
N GLY A 224 -9.96 10.81 -30.46
CA GLY A 224 -11.11 10.59 -31.33
C GLY A 224 -12.44 10.38 -30.59
N THR A 225 -12.42 10.38 -29.26
CA THR A 225 -13.62 10.32 -28.42
C THR A 225 -13.99 11.73 -27.92
N PRO A 226 -15.22 11.93 -27.40
CA PRO A 226 -15.61 13.21 -26.80
C PRO A 226 -14.82 13.63 -25.57
N TYR A 227 -13.90 12.79 -25.07
CA TYR A 227 -13.10 13.02 -23.87
C TYR A 227 -11.77 13.72 -24.15
N ILE A 228 -11.42 13.95 -25.44
CA ILE A 228 -10.31 14.81 -25.85
C ILE A 228 -10.81 15.78 -26.93
N ILE A 229 -10.71 17.07 -26.65
CA ILE A 229 -11.00 18.16 -27.59
C ILE A 229 -9.70 18.91 -27.85
N GLY A 230 -9.18 18.82 -29.08
CA GLY A 230 -7.83 19.27 -29.38
C GLY A 230 -6.80 18.52 -28.53
N ASN A 231 -6.04 19.24 -27.69
CA ASN A 231 -5.07 18.67 -26.76
C ASN A 231 -5.60 18.62 -25.30
N MET A 232 -6.85 19.01 -25.07
CA MET A 232 -7.41 19.10 -23.73
C MET A 232 -8.23 17.85 -23.36
N ARG A 233 -7.91 17.25 -22.23
CA ARG A 233 -8.67 16.13 -21.65
C ARG A 233 -9.93 16.66 -20.96
N GLN A 234 -11.09 16.12 -21.32
CA GLN A 234 -12.39 16.46 -20.74
C GLN A 234 -12.71 15.53 -19.55
N VAL A 235 -11.90 15.65 -18.46
CA VAL A 235 -11.98 14.74 -17.31
C VAL A 235 -13.34 14.79 -16.63
N ALA A 236 -13.94 15.99 -16.50
CA ALA A 236 -15.27 16.16 -15.91
C ALA A 236 -16.36 15.41 -16.70
N ARG A 237 -16.26 15.44 -18.06
CA ARG A 237 -17.19 14.69 -18.90
C ARG A 237 -17.01 13.17 -18.73
N LEU A 238 -15.78 12.68 -18.78
CA LEU A 238 -15.50 11.26 -18.57
C LEU A 238 -15.99 10.81 -17.16
N HIS A 239 -15.76 11.61 -16.13
CA HIS A 239 -16.23 11.33 -14.78
C HIS A 239 -17.75 11.19 -14.73
N ARG A 240 -18.48 12.14 -15.33
CA ARG A 240 -19.95 12.10 -15.36
C ARG A 240 -20.45 10.84 -16.06
N ASP A 241 -19.91 10.53 -17.26
CA ASP A 241 -20.37 9.38 -18.06
C ASP A 241 -20.03 8.05 -17.35
N LEU A 242 -18.90 7.96 -16.62
CA LEU A 242 -18.57 6.81 -15.76
C LEU A 242 -19.54 6.69 -14.57
N ASN A 243 -19.86 7.81 -13.93
CA ASN A 243 -20.79 7.84 -12.80
C ASN A 243 -22.23 7.48 -13.21
N GLU A 244 -22.65 7.84 -14.41
CA GLU A 244 -23.94 7.45 -14.96
C GLU A 244 -23.99 5.97 -15.34
N ARG A 245 -22.88 5.41 -15.80
CA ARG A 245 -22.81 4.02 -16.25
C ARG A 245 -22.69 3.01 -15.10
N PHE A 246 -21.99 3.36 -14.02
CA PHE A 246 -21.69 2.45 -12.92
C PHE A 246 -22.36 2.91 -11.63
N ASN A 247 -23.32 2.16 -11.12
CA ASN A 247 -24.15 2.52 -9.95
C ASN A 247 -23.34 2.82 -8.68
N ASP A 248 -22.16 2.19 -8.51
CA ASP A 248 -21.29 2.34 -7.34
C ASP A 248 -19.98 3.08 -7.68
N PHE A 249 -20.02 4.03 -8.61
CA PHE A 249 -18.82 4.78 -8.98
C PHE A 249 -18.39 5.74 -7.89
N ARG A 250 -17.29 5.42 -7.18
CA ARG A 250 -16.82 6.12 -5.97
C ARG A 250 -15.70 7.13 -6.22
N TYR A 251 -15.25 7.21 -7.45
CA TYR A 251 -14.09 8.01 -7.79
C TYR A 251 -14.47 9.44 -8.11
N LYS A 252 -13.58 10.37 -7.75
CA LYS A 252 -13.69 11.79 -8.10
C LYS A 252 -12.86 12.08 -9.35
N GLU A 253 -13.10 13.21 -10.01
CA GLU A 253 -12.36 13.64 -11.20
C GLU A 253 -10.83 13.58 -11.03
N HIS A 254 -10.32 13.98 -9.87
CA HIS A 254 -8.88 13.96 -9.64
C HIS A 254 -8.27 12.54 -9.60
N HIS A 255 -9.04 11.50 -9.29
CA HIS A 255 -8.56 10.11 -9.37
C HIS A 255 -8.37 9.71 -10.83
N ILE A 256 -9.32 10.03 -11.72
CA ILE A 256 -9.19 9.82 -13.16
C ILE A 256 -7.99 10.59 -13.70
N GLN A 257 -7.84 11.86 -13.30
CA GLN A 257 -6.70 12.66 -13.71
C GLN A 257 -5.36 12.05 -13.29
N LYS A 258 -5.26 11.53 -12.05
CA LYS A 258 -4.04 10.83 -11.59
C LYS A 258 -3.71 9.59 -12.41
N VAL A 259 -4.71 8.79 -12.80
CA VAL A 259 -4.51 7.63 -13.67
C VAL A 259 -3.98 8.07 -15.03
N LEU A 260 -4.61 9.06 -15.67
CA LEU A 260 -4.21 9.58 -16.98
C LEU A 260 -2.83 10.26 -16.98
N LEU A 261 -2.36 10.73 -15.81
CA LEU A 261 -1.01 11.29 -15.61
C LEU A 261 0.02 10.23 -15.19
N GLY A 262 -0.37 8.95 -15.05
CA GLY A 262 0.51 7.88 -14.57
C GLY A 262 0.94 8.05 -13.11
N GLN A 263 0.16 8.76 -12.31
CA GLN A 263 0.39 8.99 -10.88
C GLN A 263 -0.39 8.02 -9.98
N SER A 264 -1.35 7.31 -10.54
CA SER A 264 -2.14 6.28 -9.87
C SER A 264 -2.28 5.06 -10.78
N TYR A 265 -2.25 3.89 -10.16
CA TYR A 265 -2.36 2.58 -10.82
C TYR A 265 -3.47 1.76 -10.17
N ASP A 266 -4.55 2.42 -9.71
CA ASP A 266 -5.71 1.77 -9.12
C ASP A 266 -6.35 0.81 -10.12
N PRO A 267 -6.31 -0.52 -9.91
CA PRO A 267 -6.77 -1.48 -10.89
C PRO A 267 -8.27 -1.36 -11.16
N HIS A 268 -9.07 -1.12 -10.12
CA HIS A 268 -10.52 -1.05 -10.27
C HIS A 268 -10.93 0.15 -11.15
N LEU A 269 -10.40 1.35 -10.88
CA LEU A 269 -10.69 2.53 -11.70
C LEU A 269 -10.23 2.34 -13.15
N ILE A 270 -9.03 1.77 -13.36
CA ILE A 270 -8.49 1.50 -14.69
C ILE A 270 -9.39 0.53 -15.46
N ILE A 271 -9.86 -0.53 -14.80
CA ILE A 271 -10.76 -1.53 -15.40
C ILE A 271 -12.10 -0.89 -15.79
N LEU A 272 -12.69 -0.07 -14.91
CA LEU A 272 -13.94 0.65 -15.21
C LEU A 272 -13.78 1.59 -16.42
N MET A 273 -12.68 2.34 -16.48
CA MET A 273 -12.37 3.21 -17.62
C MET A 273 -12.18 2.41 -18.91
N ALA A 274 -11.46 1.30 -18.86
CA ALA A 274 -11.20 0.45 -20.02
C ALA A 274 -12.51 -0.22 -20.53
N TYR A 275 -13.31 -0.76 -19.63
CA TYR A 275 -14.62 -1.33 -19.95
C TYR A 275 -15.57 -0.29 -20.55
N HIS A 276 -15.57 0.94 -20.03
CA HIS A 276 -16.35 2.05 -20.57
C HIS A 276 -15.93 2.41 -21.99
N LEU A 277 -14.64 2.35 -22.27
CA LEU A 277 -14.06 2.66 -23.60
C LEU A 277 -14.12 1.49 -24.59
N GLY A 278 -14.67 0.34 -24.18
CA GLY A 278 -14.73 -0.85 -25.04
C GLY A 278 -13.36 -1.45 -25.35
N ILE A 279 -12.39 -1.30 -24.46
CA ILE A 279 -11.06 -1.88 -24.63
C ILE A 279 -11.10 -3.35 -24.23
N GLU A 280 -10.65 -4.23 -25.09
CA GLU A 280 -10.60 -5.67 -24.80
C GLU A 280 -9.58 -5.98 -23.67
N PRO A 281 -9.85 -6.99 -22.81
CA PRO A 281 -8.95 -7.37 -21.71
C PRO A 281 -7.51 -7.62 -22.15
N LEU A 282 -7.33 -8.32 -23.26
CA LEU A 282 -6.02 -8.64 -23.83
C LEU A 282 -5.26 -7.37 -24.25
N ASP A 283 -5.93 -6.45 -24.95
CA ASP A 283 -5.34 -5.18 -25.39
C ASP A 283 -4.95 -4.29 -24.21
N LEU A 284 -5.82 -4.24 -23.18
CA LEU A 284 -5.55 -3.50 -21.94
C LEU A 284 -4.30 -4.07 -21.25
N CYS A 285 -4.13 -5.38 -21.23
CA CYS A 285 -3.02 -6.02 -20.54
C CYS A 285 -1.71 -5.85 -21.33
N ASN A 286 -1.72 -6.03 -22.64
CA ASN A 286 -0.54 -5.92 -23.49
C ASN A 286 -0.09 -4.47 -23.74
N ARG A 287 -1.03 -3.52 -23.79
CA ARG A 287 -0.78 -2.08 -23.98
C ARG A 287 0.23 -1.77 -25.09
N THR A 288 0.08 -2.42 -26.22
CA THR A 288 0.90 -2.09 -27.38
C THR A 288 0.42 -0.78 -27.99
N ILE A 289 1.28 0.22 -28.01
CA ILE A 289 1.10 1.43 -28.81
C ILE A 289 1.85 1.17 -30.11
N ILE A 290 1.14 1.14 -31.23
CA ILE A 290 1.78 1.08 -32.55
C ILE A 290 2.53 2.42 -32.72
N GLU A 291 3.85 2.36 -32.90
CA GLU A 291 4.77 3.52 -32.88
C GLU A 291 4.58 4.55 -34.01
N SER A 292 3.55 4.42 -34.86
CA SER A 292 3.30 5.41 -35.93
C SER A 292 2.89 6.80 -35.44
N GLU A 293 2.67 6.97 -34.13
CA GLU A 293 2.40 8.28 -33.50
C GLU A 293 3.14 8.42 -32.16
N THR A 294 4.47 8.47 -32.21
CA THR A 294 5.24 9.06 -31.13
C THR A 294 4.86 10.53 -31.03
N VAL A 295 3.85 10.82 -30.23
CA VAL A 295 3.77 12.13 -29.63
C VAL A 295 5.02 12.25 -28.78
N SER A 296 5.99 12.98 -29.33
CA SER A 296 7.11 13.52 -28.59
C SER A 296 6.61 13.88 -27.20
N THR A 297 6.91 13.06 -26.19
CA THR A 297 6.99 13.51 -24.83
C THR A 297 8.18 14.47 -24.83
N ARG A 298 7.97 15.68 -25.32
CA ARG A 298 8.79 16.79 -24.89
C ARG A 298 8.66 16.78 -23.38
N VAL A 299 9.68 16.27 -22.73
CA VAL A 299 10.05 16.74 -21.42
C VAL A 299 10.14 18.25 -21.62
N HIS A 300 9.08 18.94 -21.27
CA HIS A 300 9.17 20.38 -21.11
C HIS A 300 10.11 20.59 -19.92
N THR A 301 11.40 20.69 -20.20
CA THR A 301 12.21 21.71 -19.57
C THR A 301 11.44 22.98 -19.87
N ARG A 302 10.64 23.42 -18.92
CA ARG A 302 9.92 24.69 -18.99
C ARG A 302 10.95 25.79 -19.09
N GLU A 303 11.23 26.22 -20.28
CA GLU A 303 11.51 27.67 -20.49
C GLU A 303 10.21 28.40 -20.14
N PRO A 304 10.27 29.50 -19.42
CA PRO A 304 9.10 30.24 -19.00
C PRO A 304 8.44 30.87 -20.21
N SER A 305 7.46 30.20 -20.82
CA SER A 305 6.57 30.81 -21.78
C SER A 305 5.61 31.73 -21.03
N SER A 306 5.54 32.98 -21.51
CA SER A 306 4.65 34.05 -21.11
C SER A 306 3.26 33.54 -20.69
N TYR A 307 2.97 33.57 -19.39
CA TYR A 307 1.64 33.32 -18.85
C TYR A 307 0.71 34.47 -19.24
N SER A 308 -0.42 34.14 -19.85
CA SER A 308 -1.57 34.99 -19.86
C SER A 308 -1.96 35.31 -18.42
N THR A 309 -1.84 36.55 -18.06
CA THR A 309 -2.14 37.09 -16.74
C THR A 309 -3.58 36.81 -16.34
N ARG A 310 -3.79 35.87 -15.42
CA ARG A 310 -4.91 35.95 -14.51
C ARG A 310 -4.65 37.18 -13.62
N LYS A 311 -5.46 38.22 -13.80
CA LYS A 311 -5.46 39.38 -12.93
C LYS A 311 -5.52 38.92 -11.46
N GLY A 312 -4.48 39.22 -10.67
CA GLY A 312 -4.50 39.15 -9.22
C GLY A 312 -3.56 38.18 -8.51
N ALA A 313 -2.74 37.36 -9.19
CA ALA A 313 -1.69 36.61 -8.50
C ALA A 313 -0.39 37.44 -8.50
N GLN A 314 -0.07 38.10 -7.40
CA GLN A 314 1.27 38.64 -7.17
C GLN A 314 2.30 37.51 -7.35
N ILE A 315 3.26 37.74 -8.26
CA ILE A 315 4.44 36.87 -8.42
C ILE A 315 5.16 36.94 -7.08
N GLN A 316 5.17 35.80 -6.34
CA GLN A 316 5.81 35.73 -5.03
C GLN A 316 7.32 35.71 -5.26
N ASP A 317 8.01 36.74 -4.80
CA ASP A 317 9.46 36.80 -4.77
C ASP A 317 9.98 35.88 -3.65
N TRP A 318 10.35 34.64 -4.04
CA TRP A 318 10.78 33.62 -3.11
C TRP A 318 12.11 33.97 -2.44
N ASP A 319 13.01 34.66 -3.11
CA ASP A 319 14.32 35.07 -2.58
C ASP A 319 14.17 36.15 -1.50
N ARG A 320 13.25 37.06 -1.69
CA ARG A 320 12.88 38.05 -0.69
C ARG A 320 12.22 37.40 0.51
N LEU A 321 11.25 36.54 0.26
CA LEU A 321 10.52 35.82 1.32
C LEU A 321 11.42 34.91 2.14
N ASP A 322 12.40 34.25 1.52
CA ASP A 322 13.37 33.39 2.21
C ASP A 322 14.21 34.20 3.20
N ARG A 323 14.70 35.38 2.78
CA ARG A 323 15.44 36.29 3.68
C ARG A 323 14.55 36.83 4.80
N GLU A 324 13.31 37.21 4.50
CA GLU A 324 12.37 37.70 5.52
C GLU A 324 11.97 36.67 6.52
N CYS A 325 11.82 35.40 6.13
CA CYS A 325 11.40 34.31 7.02
C CYS A 325 12.55 33.73 7.84
N LEU A 326 13.81 33.85 7.42
CA LEU A 326 14.96 33.23 8.04
C LEU A 326 15.10 33.57 9.55
N PRO A 327 14.93 34.82 10.02
CA PRO A 327 14.99 35.12 11.46
C PRO A 327 13.92 34.37 12.27
N ARG A 328 12.72 34.27 11.73
CA ARG A 328 11.62 33.55 12.38
C ARG A 328 11.85 32.04 12.40
N VAL A 329 12.42 31.47 11.35
CA VAL A 329 12.82 30.05 11.31
C VAL A 329 13.88 29.77 12.39
N ARG A 330 14.88 30.64 12.54
CA ARG A 330 15.88 30.54 13.61
C ARG A 330 15.25 30.58 15.01
N GLN A 331 14.27 31.45 15.21
CA GLN A 331 13.54 31.54 16.48
C GLN A 331 12.75 30.26 16.76
N VAL A 332 12.08 29.68 15.75
CA VAL A 332 11.36 28.43 15.87
C VAL A 332 12.31 27.25 16.18
N ILE A 333 13.47 27.18 15.50
CA ILE A 333 14.48 26.17 15.79
C ILE A 333 14.95 26.28 17.26
N LYS A 334 15.24 27.48 17.74
CA LYS A 334 15.61 27.71 19.14
C LYS A 334 14.53 27.25 20.11
N ALA A 335 13.26 27.55 19.82
CA ALA A 335 12.14 27.12 20.64
C ALA A 335 11.95 25.58 20.65
N LEU A 336 12.25 24.91 19.54
CA LEU A 336 12.23 23.43 19.49
C LEU A 336 13.39 22.78 20.27
N LEU A 337 14.57 23.44 20.28
CA LEU A 337 15.76 22.95 20.95
C LEU A 337 15.74 23.18 22.46
N VAL A 338 15.28 24.35 22.90
CA VAL A 338 15.32 24.80 24.30
C VAL A 338 13.93 25.27 24.70
N ASP A 339 13.05 24.31 24.97
CA ASP A 339 11.81 24.64 25.65
C ASP A 339 12.03 24.62 27.15
N SER A 340 12.09 25.82 27.76
CA SER A 340 12.29 25.97 29.19
C SER A 340 11.09 25.52 30.02
N THR A 341 9.92 25.33 29.43
CA THR A 341 8.66 25.07 30.14
C THR A 341 8.04 23.70 29.80
N GLY A 342 8.46 23.06 28.75
CA GLY A 342 7.86 21.81 28.25
C GLY A 342 8.86 20.76 27.81
N ARG A 343 8.34 19.66 27.30
CA ARG A 343 9.12 18.57 26.69
C ARG A 343 9.75 19.04 25.38
N PRO A 344 11.07 18.86 25.16
CA PRO A 344 11.73 19.26 23.95
C PRO A 344 11.15 18.53 22.73
N ARG A 345 11.12 19.19 21.58
CA ARG A 345 10.62 18.63 20.33
C ARG A 345 11.77 18.40 19.36
N ARG A 346 11.67 17.32 18.58
CA ARG A 346 12.68 17.02 17.57
C ARG A 346 12.69 18.06 16.45
N VAL A 347 13.87 18.56 16.10
CA VAL A 347 14.03 19.49 14.97
C VAL A 347 14.02 18.69 13.65
N THR A 348 12.98 18.92 12.86
CA THR A 348 12.79 18.33 11.53
C THR A 348 12.12 19.34 10.61
N ASP A 349 12.22 19.16 9.29
CA ASP A 349 11.51 19.98 8.30
C ASP A 349 10.02 20.11 8.64
N ARG A 350 9.39 18.98 9.01
CA ARG A 350 7.98 18.94 9.37
C ARG A 350 7.67 19.74 10.63
N ALA A 351 8.45 19.56 11.69
CA ALA A 351 8.23 20.27 12.95
C ALA A 351 8.35 21.78 12.78
N VAL A 352 9.33 22.24 11.98
CA VAL A 352 9.48 23.66 11.64
C VAL A 352 8.31 24.16 10.80
N CYS A 353 7.91 23.44 9.75
CA CYS A 353 6.78 23.82 8.91
C CYS A 353 5.47 23.88 9.73
N ASP A 354 5.20 22.89 10.56
CA ASP A 354 4.01 22.85 11.43
C ASP A 354 3.97 24.04 12.39
N THR A 355 5.11 24.37 13.01
CA THR A 355 5.21 25.52 13.95
C THR A 355 5.10 26.87 13.23
N MET A 356 5.60 26.97 11.99
CA MET A 356 5.47 28.16 11.15
C MET A 356 4.08 28.32 10.51
N GLY A 357 3.21 27.29 10.60
CA GLY A 357 1.95 27.24 9.87
C GLY A 357 2.13 27.09 8.36
N TRP A 358 3.20 26.45 7.91
CA TRP A 358 3.53 26.29 6.50
C TRP A 358 3.10 24.92 5.97
N PRO A 359 2.68 24.87 4.69
CA PRO A 359 2.59 23.58 3.99
C PRO A 359 3.95 22.90 3.94
N SER A 360 4.00 21.59 4.09
CA SER A 360 5.24 20.78 4.14
C SER A 360 6.21 20.99 2.95
N LYS A 361 5.68 21.43 1.80
CA LYS A 361 6.49 21.73 0.59
C LYS A 361 7.09 23.14 0.55
N ARG A 362 6.69 24.02 1.48
CA ARG A 362 7.11 25.44 1.41
C ARG A 362 8.61 25.61 1.67
N LEU A 363 9.16 24.83 2.58
CA LEU A 363 10.59 24.88 2.92
C LEU A 363 11.49 24.52 1.71
N ALA A 364 10.99 23.71 0.77
CA ALA A 364 11.72 23.39 -0.47
C ALA A 364 11.88 24.58 -1.42
N LEU A 365 11.06 25.63 -1.26
CA LEU A 365 11.09 26.87 -2.04
C LEU A 365 11.92 27.97 -1.36
N LEU A 366 12.46 27.71 -0.17
CA LEU A 366 13.17 28.66 0.68
C LEU A 366 14.55 28.09 1.03
N PRO A 367 15.55 28.20 0.14
CA PRO A 367 16.85 27.54 0.29
C PRO A 367 17.64 27.98 1.52
N LEU A 368 17.61 29.27 1.92
CA LEU A 368 18.29 29.75 3.13
C LEU A 368 17.63 29.19 4.40
N CYS A 369 16.31 29.23 4.48
CA CYS A 369 15.56 28.64 5.57
C CYS A 369 15.81 27.14 5.67
N ARG A 370 15.83 26.43 4.54
CA ARG A 370 16.10 24.98 4.49
C ARG A 370 17.52 24.66 4.92
N ALA A 371 18.51 25.43 4.50
CA ALA A 371 19.89 25.26 4.93
C ALA A 371 20.03 25.42 6.45
N GLU A 372 19.34 26.43 7.04
CA GLU A 372 19.33 26.63 8.48
C GLU A 372 18.65 25.46 9.23
N VAL A 373 17.52 24.94 8.73
CA VAL A 373 16.87 23.76 9.33
C VAL A 373 17.77 22.53 9.25
N ASN A 374 18.43 22.30 8.10
CA ASN A 374 19.33 21.17 7.92
C ASN A 374 20.53 21.22 8.89
N ARG A 375 21.00 22.40 9.26
CA ARG A 375 22.09 22.58 10.21
C ARG A 375 21.75 22.06 11.61
N TYR A 376 20.46 22.10 12.00
CA TYR A 376 19.97 21.67 13.31
C TYR A 376 19.10 20.42 13.24
N HIS A 377 19.01 19.78 12.09
CA HIS A 377 18.20 18.58 11.91
C HIS A 377 18.74 17.43 12.77
N GLU A 378 17.87 16.85 13.59
CA GLU A 378 18.25 15.78 14.52
C GLU A 378 17.83 14.41 14.00
N THR A 379 18.71 13.42 14.18
CA THR A 379 18.33 12.01 14.13
C THR A 379 17.43 11.65 15.32
N MET A 380 16.74 10.51 15.27
CA MET A 380 15.95 10.07 16.43
C MET A 380 16.80 9.87 17.68
N GLN A 381 17.99 9.32 17.51
CA GLN A 381 18.92 9.04 18.61
C GLN A 381 19.45 10.32 19.26
N GLN A 382 19.78 11.33 18.48
CA GLN A 382 20.17 12.65 18.99
C GLN A 382 19.03 13.31 19.78
N TYR A 383 17.81 13.25 19.24
CA TYR A 383 16.63 13.75 19.95
C TYR A 383 16.40 13.00 21.26
N TRP A 384 16.46 11.67 21.27
CA TRP A 384 16.31 10.87 22.49
C TRP A 384 17.39 11.21 23.53
N ALA A 385 18.64 11.40 23.12
CA ALA A 385 19.71 11.79 24.02
C ALA A 385 19.42 13.13 24.73
N ARG A 386 18.98 14.13 23.95
CA ARG A 386 18.59 15.44 24.48
C ARG A 386 17.36 15.35 25.39
N GLU A 387 16.38 14.54 25.01
CA GLU A 387 15.16 14.32 25.79
C GLU A 387 15.45 13.60 27.12
N ILE A 388 16.38 12.65 27.15
CA ILE A 388 16.83 11.98 28.38
C ILE A 388 17.48 12.99 29.34
N VAL A 389 18.34 13.87 28.83
CA VAL A 389 18.97 14.90 29.63
C VAL A 389 17.94 15.89 30.18
N TRP A 390 16.97 16.29 29.38
CA TRP A 390 15.85 17.11 29.83
C TRP A 390 15.05 16.42 30.95
N ALA A 391 14.69 15.15 30.77
CA ALA A 391 13.94 14.38 31.76
C ALA A 391 14.74 14.23 33.08
N TYR A 392 16.04 13.97 32.97
CA TYR A 392 16.94 13.94 34.15
C TYR A 392 16.88 15.27 34.94
N ASN A 393 17.03 16.41 34.27
CA ASN A 393 16.96 17.72 34.90
C ASN A 393 15.58 17.95 35.55
N LYS A 394 14.49 17.58 34.90
CA LYS A 394 13.13 17.68 35.46
C LYS A 394 12.94 16.82 36.71
N VAL A 395 13.45 15.58 36.72
CA VAL A 395 13.36 14.68 37.87
C VAL A 395 14.18 15.26 39.05
N ARG A 396 15.40 15.77 38.78
CA ARG A 396 16.27 16.40 39.74
C ARG A 396 15.64 17.67 40.35
N ASP A 397 15.13 18.56 39.49
CA ASP A 397 14.56 19.85 39.90
C ASP A 397 13.27 19.65 40.72
N ASN A 398 12.50 18.64 40.43
CA ASN A 398 11.30 18.26 41.16
C ASN A 398 11.59 17.43 42.44
N ARG A 399 12.86 17.18 42.78
CA ARG A 399 13.31 16.37 43.93
C ARG A 399 12.70 14.97 43.98
N VAL A 400 12.37 14.39 42.81
CA VAL A 400 11.86 13.03 42.71
C VAL A 400 13.04 12.04 42.74
N LYS A 401 12.84 10.86 43.35
CA LYS A 401 13.86 9.80 43.35
C LYS A 401 14.25 9.43 41.93
N LEU A 402 15.51 9.65 41.58
CA LEU A 402 16.04 9.36 40.26
C LEU A 402 16.17 7.85 40.07
N ASN A 403 15.51 7.35 39.03
CA ASN A 403 15.61 5.97 38.55
C ASN A 403 15.11 5.91 37.09
N TRP A 404 15.35 4.78 36.42
CA TRP A 404 14.91 4.56 35.04
C TRP A 404 13.40 4.81 34.85
N ARG A 405 12.57 4.39 35.81
CA ARG A 405 11.11 4.55 35.71
C ARG A 405 10.70 6.02 35.63
N ALA A 406 11.32 6.89 36.43
CA ALA A 406 11.05 8.34 36.45
C ALA A 406 11.41 8.98 35.06
N ILE A 407 12.53 8.56 34.45
CA ILE A 407 12.92 9.02 33.12
C ILE A 407 11.93 8.52 32.08
N ARG A 408 11.57 7.24 32.11
CA ARG A 408 10.61 6.62 31.16
C ARG A 408 9.24 7.29 31.24
N ASP A 409 8.74 7.59 32.41
CA ASP A 409 7.41 8.18 32.60
C ASP A 409 7.32 9.60 31.99
N LEU A 410 8.44 10.33 31.92
CA LEU A 410 8.53 11.62 31.22
C LEU A 410 8.77 11.52 29.74
N THR A 411 9.51 10.51 29.27
CA THR A 411 9.97 10.40 27.86
C THR A 411 9.16 9.40 27.04
N ASN A 412 8.50 8.42 27.67
CA ASN A 412 7.89 7.25 27.04
C ASN A 412 8.87 6.38 26.22
N LEU A 413 10.19 6.50 26.47
CA LEU A 413 11.20 5.70 25.80
C LEU A 413 11.15 4.25 26.27
N ARG A 414 11.41 3.33 25.35
CA ARG A 414 11.67 1.94 25.67
C ARG A 414 13.12 1.79 26.15
N ARG A 415 13.42 0.77 26.93
CA ARG A 415 14.79 0.52 27.44
C ARG A 415 15.82 0.48 26.32
N ARG A 416 15.52 -0.20 25.22
CA ARG A 416 16.39 -0.27 24.04
C ARG A 416 16.70 1.10 23.43
N ASP A 417 15.69 1.97 23.33
CA ASP A 417 15.83 3.31 22.73
C ASP A 417 16.70 4.21 23.64
N PHE A 418 16.53 4.08 24.95
CA PHE A 418 17.37 4.72 25.97
C PHE A 418 18.83 4.27 25.84
N GLU A 419 19.11 2.98 25.78
CA GLU A 419 20.45 2.42 25.63
C GLU A 419 21.11 2.87 24.32
N THR A 420 20.36 2.92 23.23
CA THR A 420 20.84 3.39 21.93
C THR A 420 21.24 4.87 21.96
N ALA A 421 20.56 5.70 22.74
CA ALA A 421 20.84 7.13 22.87
C ALA A 421 22.01 7.44 23.81
N MET A 422 22.45 6.48 24.66
CA MET A 422 23.45 6.68 25.69
C MET A 422 24.80 7.20 25.19
N GLN A 423 25.21 6.80 23.99
CA GLN A 423 26.49 7.26 23.42
C GLN A 423 26.46 8.75 23.07
N LEU A 424 25.27 9.30 22.81
CA LEU A 424 25.09 10.66 22.34
C LEU A 424 24.77 11.67 23.47
N ILE A 425 24.49 11.21 24.70
CA ILE A 425 24.17 12.14 25.83
C ILE A 425 25.32 13.07 26.17
N ILE A 426 26.57 12.67 25.86
CA ILE A 426 27.76 13.51 26.10
C ILE A 426 27.74 14.85 25.35
N HIS A 427 26.93 14.94 24.28
CA HIS A 427 26.75 16.16 23.51
C HIS A 427 25.77 17.15 24.18
N TYR A 428 25.04 16.71 25.20
CA TYR A 428 23.94 17.46 25.81
C TYR A 428 24.08 17.65 27.33
N ALA A 429 25.04 16.98 28.00
CA ALA A 429 25.27 17.06 29.43
C ALA A 429 26.76 16.95 29.76
N ASP A 430 27.13 17.44 30.96
CA ASP A 430 28.47 17.29 31.50
C ASP A 430 28.80 15.83 31.88
N ALA A 431 30.07 15.53 32.08
CA ALA A 431 30.55 14.19 32.38
C ALA A 431 29.93 13.60 33.68
N ALA A 432 29.69 14.41 34.70
CA ALA A 432 29.11 13.96 35.96
C ALA A 432 27.63 13.52 35.72
N THR A 433 26.85 14.35 35.05
CA THR A 433 25.47 14.03 34.63
C THR A 433 25.41 12.80 33.77
N CYS A 434 26.32 12.67 32.79
CA CYS A 434 26.39 11.49 31.93
C CYS A 434 26.62 10.19 32.70
N ASN A 435 27.52 10.23 33.72
CA ASN A 435 27.79 9.05 34.54
C ASN A 435 26.58 8.65 35.38
N ILE A 436 25.87 9.63 35.94
CA ILE A 436 24.64 9.38 36.71
C ILE A 436 23.56 8.75 35.79
N ILE A 437 23.32 9.33 34.61
CA ILE A 437 22.31 8.80 33.68
C ILE A 437 22.68 7.38 33.21
N ARG A 438 23.95 7.09 32.99
CA ARG A 438 24.41 5.74 32.57
C ARG A 438 24.25 4.68 33.68
N SER A 439 24.18 5.09 34.93
CA SER A 439 23.96 4.17 36.06
C SER A 439 22.49 3.83 36.31
N LEU A 440 21.56 4.40 35.56
CA LEU A 440 20.10 4.15 35.63
C LEU A 440 19.66 2.96 34.79
#